data_ea52f81e32964d9a62e8086504379168
#
_entry.id   ea52f81e32964d9a62e8086504379168
#
_cell.length_a   1.000
_cell.length_b   1.000
_cell.length_c   1.000
_cell.angle_alpha   90.00
_cell.angle_beta   90.00
_cell.angle_gamma   90.00
#
_symmetry.space_group_name_H-M   'P 1'
#
loop_
_entity.id
_entity.type
_entity.pdbx_description
1 polymer ?
#
loop_
_entity_poly.entity_id
_entity_poly.type
_entity_poly.pdbx_seq_one_letter_code
_entity_poly.pdbx_strand_id
1 'polypeptide(L)'
;ADYPMRRFDKTLDVNFRAPFQVLQNSIPLLRRGVEENPDGGAKVIALASMAGVYSEAGLAVYGATKAAMLSLVETLNAEESGNGISGTSIAPGYVDTDMSDWTKDKIPADTMIRVGDIVELAASVLRLSSRAVVPRLVVTRAGAGLGA
;
A
#
# COMPACT_ATOMS: atom_id res chain seq x y z
N ALA A 1 16.99 -18.99 4.51
CA ALA A 1 17.45 -18.97 5.89
C ALA A 1 18.51 -17.89 6.13
N ASP A 2 19.43 -17.63 5.20
CA ASP A 2 20.56 -16.70 5.41
C ASP A 2 20.28 -15.28 4.91
N TYR A 3 19.23 -14.65 5.44
CA TYR A 3 18.94 -13.26 5.09
C TYR A 3 19.83 -12.32 5.89
N PRO A 4 20.67 -11.47 5.26
CA PRO A 4 21.61 -10.61 5.99
C PRO A 4 20.88 -9.55 6.85
N MET A 5 21.21 -9.45 8.14
CA MET A 5 20.54 -8.51 9.06
C MET A 5 20.63 -7.05 8.61
N ARG A 6 21.77 -6.63 8.04
CA ARG A 6 21.88 -5.28 7.42
C ARG A 6 20.81 -5.02 6.36
N ARG A 7 20.45 -6.04 5.57
CA ARG A 7 19.41 -5.92 4.54
C ARG A 7 18.02 -5.94 5.17
N PHE A 8 17.84 -6.70 6.25
CA PHE A 8 16.63 -6.71 7.07
C PHE A 8 16.35 -5.30 7.61
N ASP A 9 17.31 -4.69 8.29
CA ASP A 9 17.18 -3.37 8.90
C ASP A 9 16.84 -2.31 7.84
N LYS A 10 17.55 -2.32 6.71
CA LYS A 10 17.27 -1.40 5.60
C LYS A 10 15.86 -1.58 5.03
N THR A 11 15.40 -2.82 4.88
CA THR A 11 14.05 -3.10 4.35
C THR A 11 12.99 -2.62 5.33
N LEU A 12 13.18 -2.86 6.63
CA LEU A 12 12.29 -2.39 7.69
C LEU A 12 12.25 -0.85 7.74
N ASP A 13 13.40 -0.20 7.67
CA ASP A 13 13.50 1.26 7.70
C ASP A 13 12.75 1.91 6.53
N VAL A 14 12.97 1.42 5.32
CA VAL A 14 12.37 2.01 4.11
C VAL A 14 10.89 1.66 3.99
N ASN A 15 10.50 0.42 4.24
CA ASN A 15 9.14 -0.05 3.97
C ASN A 15 8.16 0.17 5.13
N PHE A 16 8.66 0.40 6.36
CA PHE A 16 7.77 0.57 7.50
C PHE A 16 8.12 1.77 8.38
N ARG A 17 9.36 1.90 8.87
CA ARG A 17 9.71 3.00 9.79
C ARG A 17 9.51 4.37 9.15
N ALA A 18 10.01 4.59 7.94
CA ALA A 18 9.85 5.87 7.25
C ALA A 18 8.38 6.18 6.92
N PRO A 19 7.58 5.28 6.34
CA PRO A 19 6.14 5.50 6.16
C PRO A 19 5.39 5.78 7.46
N PHE A 20 5.71 5.07 8.55
CA PHE A 20 5.11 5.33 9.86
C PHE A 20 5.40 6.76 10.33
N GLN A 21 6.66 7.20 10.25
CA GLN A 21 7.05 8.56 10.64
C GLN A 21 6.38 9.63 9.77
N VAL A 22 6.30 9.40 8.45
CA VAL A 22 5.59 10.31 7.54
C VAL A 22 4.13 10.41 7.93
N LEU A 23 3.45 9.29 8.13
CA LEU A 23 2.05 9.27 8.53
C LEU A 23 1.84 10.00 9.86
N GLN A 24 2.60 9.63 10.90
CA GLN A 24 2.49 10.25 12.23
C GLN A 24 2.65 11.77 12.19
N ASN A 25 3.66 12.26 11.44
CA ASN A 25 3.90 13.70 11.31
C ASN A 25 2.87 14.40 10.40
N SER A 26 2.13 13.66 9.57
CA SER A 26 1.11 14.22 8.69
C SER A 26 -0.26 14.37 9.37
N ILE A 27 -0.54 13.69 10.47
CA ILE A 27 -1.86 13.74 11.14
C ILE A 27 -2.35 15.17 11.42
N PRO A 28 -1.54 16.11 11.97
CA PRO A 28 -2.01 17.47 12.19
C PRO A 28 -2.38 18.20 10.89
N LEU A 29 -1.69 17.91 9.78
CA LEU A 29 -1.98 18.48 8.47
C LEU A 29 -3.26 17.89 7.88
N LEU A 30 -3.45 16.58 8.01
CA LEU A 30 -4.65 15.88 7.55
C LEU A 30 -5.89 16.37 8.29
N ARG A 31 -5.81 16.60 9.60
CA ARG A 31 -6.92 17.17 10.39
C ARG A 31 -7.30 18.57 9.91
N ARG A 32 -6.33 19.43 9.63
CA ARG A 32 -6.61 20.75 9.02
C ARG A 32 -7.24 20.62 7.63
N GLY A 33 -6.79 19.68 6.82
CA GLY A 33 -7.40 19.42 5.51
C GLY A 33 -8.87 18.99 5.62
N VAL A 34 -9.26 18.26 6.66
CA VAL A 34 -10.66 17.92 6.95
C VAL A 34 -11.47 19.16 7.33
N GLU A 35 -10.91 20.06 8.15
CA GLU A 35 -11.58 21.33 8.51
C GLU A 35 -11.86 22.20 7.27
N GLU A 36 -10.93 22.22 6.31
CA GLU A 36 -11.06 22.97 5.05
C GLU A 36 -12.01 22.30 4.05
N ASN A 37 -12.12 20.96 4.05
CA ASN A 37 -12.97 20.18 3.14
C ASN A 37 -13.66 19.02 3.88
N PRO A 38 -14.68 19.28 4.70
CA PRO A 38 -15.35 18.24 5.50
C PRO A 38 -16.02 17.15 4.66
N ASP A 39 -16.57 17.50 3.49
CA ASP A 39 -17.26 16.54 2.61
C ASP A 39 -16.28 15.56 1.93
N GLY A 40 -15.12 16.05 1.50
CA GLY A 40 -14.07 15.22 0.92
C GLY A 40 -13.23 14.49 1.95
N GLY A 41 -13.05 15.10 3.11
CA GLY A 41 -12.14 14.61 4.15
C GLY A 41 -10.66 14.66 3.72
N ALA A 42 -9.82 13.95 4.45
CA ALA A 42 -8.42 13.75 4.11
C ALA A 42 -8.14 12.27 3.80
N LYS A 43 -7.34 12.01 2.78
CA LYS A 43 -7.08 10.66 2.29
C LYS A 43 -5.59 10.31 2.36
N VAL A 44 -5.30 9.10 2.78
CA VAL A 44 -3.96 8.51 2.79
C VAL A 44 -3.95 7.30 1.86
N ILE A 45 -3.05 7.28 0.88
CA ILE A 45 -2.83 6.13 0.01
C ILE A 45 -1.48 5.51 0.36
N ALA A 46 -1.49 4.24 0.73
CA ALA A 46 -0.28 3.47 1.00
C ALA A 46 -0.09 2.36 -0.04
N LEU A 47 1.08 2.32 -0.68
CA LEU A 47 1.43 1.25 -1.59
C LEU A 47 1.99 0.05 -0.82
N ALA A 48 1.13 -0.93 -0.58
CA ALA A 48 1.49 -2.21 0.01
C ALA A 48 2.00 -3.21 -1.06
N SER A 49 1.63 -4.46 -0.96
CA SER A 49 1.88 -5.51 -1.94
C SER A 49 0.98 -6.71 -1.67
N MET A 50 0.68 -7.50 -2.67
CA MET A 50 0.08 -8.82 -2.49
C MET A 50 0.90 -9.72 -1.55
N ALA A 51 2.24 -9.58 -1.54
CA ALA A 51 3.11 -10.30 -0.60
C ALA A 51 2.85 -9.96 0.88
N GLY A 52 2.18 -8.84 1.17
CA GLY A 52 1.70 -8.50 2.52
C GLY A 52 0.33 -9.10 2.86
N VAL A 53 -0.42 -9.57 1.85
CA VAL A 53 -1.73 -10.22 2.01
C VAL A 53 -1.58 -11.73 1.98
N TYR A 54 -0.80 -12.24 1.04
CA TYR A 54 -0.53 -13.66 0.82
C TYR A 54 0.97 -13.93 0.96
N SER A 55 1.34 -14.97 1.70
CA SER A 55 2.74 -15.32 1.91
C SER A 55 3.36 -15.87 0.61
N GLU A 56 4.54 -15.37 0.26
CA GLU A 56 5.29 -15.80 -0.91
C GLU A 56 6.68 -16.29 -0.50
N ALA A 57 7.09 -17.44 -1.05
CA ALA A 57 8.39 -18.01 -0.76
C ALA A 57 9.52 -17.08 -1.22
N GLY A 58 10.52 -16.85 -0.37
CA GLY A 58 11.64 -15.93 -0.64
C GLY A 58 11.37 -14.47 -0.27
N LEU A 59 10.13 -14.06 0.02
CA LEU A 59 9.76 -12.69 0.35
C LEU A 59 9.47 -12.44 1.84
N ALA A 60 9.98 -13.29 2.76
CA ALA A 60 9.63 -13.23 4.18
C ALA A 60 9.74 -11.82 4.78
N VAL A 61 10.88 -11.14 4.64
CA VAL A 61 11.09 -9.80 5.21
C VAL A 61 10.26 -8.74 4.48
N TYR A 62 10.26 -8.78 3.16
CA TYR A 62 9.47 -7.85 2.34
C TYR A 62 7.97 -7.99 2.64
N GLY A 63 7.45 -9.22 2.59
CA GLY A 63 6.04 -9.51 2.87
C GLY A 63 5.64 -9.07 4.29
N ALA A 64 6.47 -9.35 5.29
CA ALA A 64 6.22 -8.91 6.66
C ALA A 64 6.14 -7.37 6.78
N THR A 65 7.03 -6.62 6.11
CA THR A 65 6.96 -5.14 6.13
C THR A 65 5.72 -4.62 5.39
N LYS A 66 5.29 -5.28 4.32
CA LYS A 66 4.07 -4.92 3.60
C LYS A 66 2.79 -5.29 4.37
N ALA A 67 2.80 -6.39 5.13
CA ALA A 67 1.72 -6.74 6.06
C ALA A 67 1.62 -5.71 7.21
N ALA A 68 2.76 -5.28 7.76
CA ALA A 68 2.79 -4.21 8.75
C ALA A 68 2.19 -2.90 8.23
N MET A 69 2.43 -2.56 6.96
CA MET A 69 1.81 -1.39 6.31
C MET A 69 0.29 -1.52 6.20
N LEU A 70 -0.23 -2.70 5.85
CA LEU A 70 -1.67 -2.96 5.81
C LEU A 70 -2.30 -2.72 7.19
N SER A 71 -1.70 -3.29 8.23
CA SER A 71 -2.15 -3.14 9.61
C SER A 71 -2.10 -1.68 10.07
N LEU A 72 -1.04 -0.93 9.73
CA LEU A 72 -0.91 0.49 10.06
C LEU A 72 -2.07 1.32 9.48
N VAL A 73 -2.42 1.08 8.21
CA VAL A 73 -3.52 1.81 7.55
C VAL A 73 -4.89 1.41 8.13
N GLU A 74 -5.08 0.15 8.48
CA GLU A 74 -6.30 -0.30 9.16
C GLU A 74 -6.45 0.33 10.55
N THR A 75 -5.34 0.46 11.30
CA THR A 75 -5.32 1.17 12.59
C THR A 75 -5.63 2.65 12.42
N LEU A 76 -5.04 3.33 11.42
CA LEU A 76 -5.40 4.71 11.09
C LEU A 76 -6.91 4.86 10.86
N ASN A 77 -7.52 3.95 10.10
CA ASN A 77 -8.96 3.99 9.85
C ASN A 77 -9.78 3.79 11.13
N ALA A 78 -9.34 2.89 12.02
CA ALA A 78 -10.02 2.66 13.29
C ALA A 78 -9.98 3.88 14.21
N GLU A 79 -8.87 4.63 14.18
CA GLU A 79 -8.65 5.80 15.05
C GLU A 79 -9.23 7.09 14.46
N GLU A 80 -9.11 7.31 13.14
CA GLU A 80 -9.30 8.62 12.54
C GLU A 80 -10.41 8.69 11.47
N SER A 81 -11.02 7.57 11.05
CA SER A 81 -12.06 7.65 10.01
C SER A 81 -13.30 8.39 10.48
N GLY A 82 -13.65 8.30 11.77
CA GLY A 82 -14.71 9.10 12.39
C GLY A 82 -14.41 10.61 12.41
N ASN A 83 -13.14 10.98 12.30
CA ASN A 83 -12.66 12.36 12.23
C ASN A 83 -12.46 12.83 10.77
N GLY A 84 -12.90 12.07 9.78
CA GLY A 84 -12.84 12.42 8.36
C GLY A 84 -11.49 12.11 7.67
N ILE A 85 -10.56 11.43 8.35
CA ILE A 85 -9.30 10.96 7.75
C ILE A 85 -9.43 9.49 7.43
N SER A 86 -9.22 9.08 6.19
CA SER A 86 -9.26 7.67 5.82
C SER A 86 -8.03 7.25 5.03
N GLY A 87 -7.58 6.02 5.28
CA GLY A 87 -6.46 5.39 4.61
C GLY A 87 -6.90 4.25 3.69
N THR A 88 -6.22 4.12 2.56
CA THR A 88 -6.37 2.98 1.66
C THR A 88 -5.01 2.36 1.37
N SER A 89 -4.88 1.07 1.63
CA SER A 89 -3.74 0.30 1.17
C SER A 89 -4.03 -0.29 -0.20
N ILE A 90 -3.24 0.06 -1.21
CA ILE A 90 -3.26 -0.62 -2.51
C ILE A 90 -2.20 -1.70 -2.48
N ALA A 91 -2.61 -2.95 -2.64
CA ALA A 91 -1.77 -4.14 -2.58
C ALA A 91 -1.70 -4.82 -3.96
N PRO A 92 -0.85 -4.32 -4.88
CA PRO A 92 -0.70 -4.91 -6.20
C PRO A 92 0.16 -6.16 -6.17
N GLY A 93 -0.05 -7.03 -7.16
CA GLY A 93 0.89 -8.04 -7.59
C GLY A 93 2.02 -7.43 -8.41
N TYR A 94 2.47 -8.14 -9.45
CA TYR A 94 3.55 -7.64 -10.31
C TYR A 94 3.04 -6.50 -11.21
N VAL A 95 3.64 -5.32 -11.04
CA VAL A 95 3.40 -4.12 -11.85
C VAL A 95 4.60 -3.92 -12.78
N ASP A 96 4.37 -3.57 -14.05
CA ASP A 96 5.43 -3.30 -15.01
C ASP A 96 6.19 -2.02 -14.65
N THR A 97 7.30 -2.22 -13.93
CA THR A 97 8.23 -1.19 -13.47
C THR A 97 9.63 -1.76 -13.40
N ASP A 98 10.65 -0.91 -13.26
CA ASP A 98 12.04 -1.33 -13.06
C ASP A 98 12.21 -2.26 -11.85
N MET A 99 11.35 -2.09 -10.82
CA MET A 99 11.36 -2.96 -9.63
C MET A 99 11.04 -4.42 -9.98
N SER A 100 10.34 -4.68 -11.07
CA SER A 100 9.91 -6.00 -11.53
C SER A 100 10.85 -6.62 -12.58
N ASP A 101 11.92 -5.94 -12.99
CA ASP A 101 12.83 -6.39 -14.06
C ASP A 101 13.41 -7.78 -13.78
N TRP A 102 13.74 -8.07 -12.53
CA TRP A 102 14.31 -9.35 -12.12
C TRP A 102 13.41 -10.57 -12.38
N THR A 103 12.12 -10.38 -12.62
CA THR A 103 11.15 -11.45 -12.84
C THR A 103 10.59 -11.48 -14.26
N LYS A 104 10.97 -10.55 -15.15
CA LYS A 104 10.41 -10.43 -16.50
C LYS A 104 10.64 -11.67 -17.38
N ASP A 105 11.66 -12.47 -17.08
CA ASP A 105 11.89 -13.77 -17.76
C ASP A 105 10.79 -14.81 -17.43
N LYS A 106 10.14 -14.69 -16.27
CA LYS A 106 9.10 -15.61 -15.82
C LYS A 106 7.69 -15.03 -16.01
N ILE A 107 7.56 -13.73 -15.84
CA ILE A 107 6.33 -12.98 -15.97
C ILE A 107 6.58 -11.85 -16.97
N PRO A 108 6.19 -12.03 -18.25
CA PRO A 108 6.39 -11.01 -19.27
C PRO A 108 5.73 -9.68 -18.90
N ALA A 109 6.38 -8.56 -19.24
CA ALA A 109 5.92 -7.20 -18.89
C ALA A 109 4.50 -6.91 -19.40
N ASP A 110 4.16 -7.39 -20.59
CA ASP A 110 2.84 -7.23 -21.21
C ASP A 110 1.71 -7.99 -20.48
N THR A 111 2.06 -8.91 -19.57
CA THR A 111 1.13 -9.63 -18.69
C THR A 111 1.04 -9.03 -17.28
N MET A 112 1.90 -8.06 -16.95
CA MET A 112 1.89 -7.38 -15.67
C MET A 112 0.79 -6.31 -15.59
N ILE A 113 0.48 -5.89 -14.36
CA ILE A 113 -0.41 -4.76 -14.10
C ILE A 113 0.27 -3.49 -14.62
N ARG A 114 -0.46 -2.63 -15.32
CA ARG A 114 0.09 -1.35 -15.77
C ARG A 114 0.13 -0.34 -14.61
N VAL A 115 1.14 0.50 -14.60
CA VAL A 115 1.24 1.61 -13.63
C VAL A 115 -0.04 2.47 -13.67
N GLY A 116 -0.58 2.73 -14.88
CA GLY A 116 -1.82 3.48 -15.06
C GLY A 116 -3.03 2.90 -14.31
N ASP A 117 -3.13 1.57 -14.22
CA ASP A 117 -4.24 0.92 -13.50
C ASP A 117 -4.18 1.23 -11.99
N ILE A 118 -2.96 1.27 -11.41
CA ILE A 118 -2.75 1.63 -10.01
C ILE A 118 -3.04 3.11 -9.76
N VAL A 119 -2.63 3.98 -10.69
CA VAL A 119 -2.91 5.43 -10.63
C VAL A 119 -4.41 5.70 -10.66
N GLU A 120 -5.17 5.04 -11.54
CA GLU A 120 -6.62 5.20 -11.63
C GLU A 120 -7.34 4.73 -10.36
N LEU A 121 -6.91 3.63 -9.75
CA LEU A 121 -7.45 3.17 -8.46
C LEU A 121 -7.19 4.20 -7.36
N ALA A 122 -5.96 4.70 -7.24
CA ALA A 122 -5.62 5.73 -6.27
C ALA A 122 -6.44 7.00 -6.48
N ALA A 123 -6.53 7.50 -7.72
CA ALA A 123 -7.32 8.67 -8.07
C ALA A 123 -8.81 8.48 -7.77
N SER A 124 -9.35 7.27 -7.99
CA SER A 124 -10.74 6.95 -7.67
C SER A 124 -11.02 7.04 -6.18
N VAL A 125 -10.12 6.52 -5.36
CA VAL A 125 -10.24 6.59 -3.88
C VAL A 125 -10.17 8.05 -3.40
N LEU A 126 -9.27 8.86 -3.97
CA LEU A 126 -9.13 10.27 -3.60
C LEU A 126 -10.39 11.11 -3.88
N ARG A 127 -11.23 10.68 -4.82
CA ARG A 127 -12.51 11.34 -5.15
C ARG A 127 -13.70 10.93 -4.28
N LEU A 128 -13.53 9.93 -3.42
CA LEU A 128 -14.61 9.49 -2.51
C LEU A 128 -14.84 10.52 -1.41
N SER A 129 -16.09 10.62 -0.95
CA SER A 129 -16.44 11.47 0.20
C SER A 129 -15.78 10.99 1.50
N SER A 130 -15.80 11.82 2.54
CA SER A 130 -15.33 11.46 3.88
C SER A 130 -16.10 10.31 4.52
N ARG A 131 -17.31 9.99 4.00
CA ARG A 131 -18.18 8.93 4.51
C ARG A 131 -17.80 7.53 3.98
N ALA A 132 -16.94 7.47 2.95
CA ALA A 132 -16.54 6.21 2.34
C ALA A 132 -15.10 5.86 2.71
N VAL A 133 -14.91 4.71 3.34
CA VAL A 133 -13.60 4.16 3.66
C VAL A 133 -13.38 2.89 2.87
N VAL A 134 -12.33 2.86 2.07
CA VAL A 134 -11.88 1.67 1.34
C VAL A 134 -10.55 1.23 1.96
N PRO A 135 -10.54 0.34 2.94
CA PRO A 135 -9.33 0.06 3.71
C PRO A 135 -8.25 -0.63 2.90
N ARG A 136 -8.66 -1.45 1.89
CA ARG A 136 -7.71 -2.24 1.11
C ARG A 136 -8.23 -2.48 -0.30
N LEU A 137 -7.32 -2.36 -1.27
CA LEU A 137 -7.51 -2.78 -2.66
C LEU A 137 -6.42 -3.80 -3.01
N VAL A 138 -6.82 -5.05 -3.27
CA VAL A 138 -5.91 -6.09 -3.76
C VAL A 138 -6.05 -6.16 -5.27
N VAL A 139 -4.94 -5.99 -5.98
CA VAL A 139 -4.92 -5.91 -7.44
C VAL A 139 -4.05 -7.03 -7.99
N THR A 140 -4.66 -8.01 -8.66
CA THR A 140 -3.95 -9.13 -9.28
C THR A 140 -3.83 -8.92 -10.79
N ARG A 141 -2.79 -9.48 -11.40
CA ARG A 141 -2.73 -9.55 -12.86
C ARG A 141 -3.77 -10.55 -13.39
N ALA A 142 -4.27 -10.32 -14.57
CA ALA A 142 -5.20 -11.25 -15.23
C ALA A 142 -4.57 -12.66 -15.37
N GLY A 143 -5.36 -13.70 -15.11
CA GLY A 143 -4.91 -15.08 -15.19
C GLY A 143 -4.05 -15.58 -14.02
N ALA A 144 -3.69 -14.73 -13.06
CA ALA A 144 -3.05 -15.17 -11.83
C ALA A 144 -4.09 -15.51 -10.76
N GLY A 145 -3.86 -16.60 -10.02
CA GLY A 145 -4.63 -16.90 -8.82
C GLY A 145 -4.36 -15.89 -7.70
N LEU A 146 -5.28 -15.81 -6.73
CA LEU A 146 -5.02 -15.08 -5.49
C LEU A 146 -3.94 -15.84 -4.71
N GLY A 147 -2.79 -15.19 -4.47
CA GLY A 147 -1.66 -15.79 -3.75
C GLY A 147 -0.69 -16.59 -4.63
N ALA A 148 -0.72 -16.38 -5.96
CA ALA A 148 0.25 -16.93 -6.91
C ALA A 148 1.13 -15.83 -7.49
#